data_c26a5ae4d77c131a8dfc6ca3aae8943e
#
_entry.id   c26a5ae4d77c131a8dfc6ca3aae8943e
#
_cell.length_a   1.000
_cell.length_b   1.000
_cell.length_c   1.000
_cell.angle_alpha   90.00
_cell.angle_beta   90.00
_cell.angle_gamma   90.00
#
_symmetry.space_group_name_H-M   'P 1'
#
loop_
_entity.id
_entity.type
_entity.pdbx_description
1 polymer ?
#
loop_
_entity_poly.entity_id
_entity_poly.type
_entity_poly.pdbx_seq_one_letter_code
_entity_poly.pdbx_strand_id
1 'polypeptide(L)'
;MTSKKHQNIYIIGAGISGLIAALELEKNGYHPTIIEASDSVGGRVKTDVYEGFQLDHGFQVLLTSYPAAQKYLNYEELELQKFLPGAVIFENKSSSILGDGLRSFNLLFSTLTTNKVTFGDKFKILRLNRILKNKTLDDIFSEEETTTLEYLKNFGFSQKAIHNFFTPFFSGIFLETTLSTSSRMFEFVYKMFGTGYAALPKAGIGAIPNQLKNKLKSTTFLYNTKVASVEKDSIKLSNGDVLESNMTIIATDSSNLLSNRKSTKQEWKSCQTLYFETLKRTIGKPIIGLLANEFSLINNIFFTTSIANNNSSKKELLSVTIVRDHNLHETLLVKEVIKELREICGIEVSKFVKMFDIPKALPKLESLKYAPTRETIEVNESIILAGDQLCNGSLNAAMLSGELAAKTVLEKLQ
;
A
#
# COMPACT_ATOMS: atom_id res chain seq x y z
N MET A 1 3.83 -2.78 -44.02
CA MET A 1 4.17 -2.96 -42.57
C MET A 1 5.65 -2.74 -42.42
N THR A 2 6.06 -1.54 -42.04
CA THR A 2 7.46 -1.23 -41.74
C THR A 2 7.86 -2.03 -40.50
N SER A 3 8.86 -2.89 -40.61
CA SER A 3 9.48 -3.60 -39.50
C SER A 3 9.77 -2.60 -38.37
N LYS A 4 9.03 -2.69 -37.22
CA LYS A 4 9.39 -1.92 -36.03
C LYS A 4 10.83 -2.28 -35.72
N LYS A 5 11.76 -1.30 -35.82
CA LYS A 5 13.16 -1.49 -35.48
C LYS A 5 13.25 -2.17 -34.12
N HIS A 6 14.14 -3.13 -34.00
CA HIS A 6 14.44 -3.79 -32.73
C HIS A 6 14.91 -2.70 -31.74
N GLN A 7 14.04 -2.30 -30.81
CA GLN A 7 14.34 -1.25 -29.82
C GLN A 7 14.65 -1.93 -28.48
N ASN A 8 15.81 -1.65 -27.93
CA ASN A 8 16.19 -2.11 -26.59
C ASN A 8 15.49 -1.23 -25.55
N ILE A 9 14.33 -1.68 -25.09
CA ILE A 9 13.55 -0.99 -24.04
C ILE A 9 13.74 -1.75 -22.74
N TYR A 10 14.34 -1.09 -21.75
CA TYR A 10 14.53 -1.66 -20.43
C TYR A 10 13.64 -1.00 -19.39
N ILE A 11 13.15 -1.82 -18.46
CA ILE A 11 12.39 -1.38 -17.29
C ILE A 11 13.15 -1.85 -16.05
N ILE A 12 13.58 -0.92 -15.20
CA ILE A 12 14.32 -1.23 -13.98
C ILE A 12 13.35 -1.31 -12.82
N GLY A 13 13.15 -2.53 -12.30
CA GLY A 13 12.24 -2.88 -11.22
C GLY A 13 10.96 -3.57 -11.70
N ALA A 14 10.69 -4.75 -11.15
CA ALA A 14 9.48 -5.57 -11.38
C ALA A 14 8.37 -5.29 -10.35
N GLY A 15 8.33 -4.08 -9.77
CA GLY A 15 7.22 -3.60 -8.96
C GLY A 15 5.98 -3.31 -9.81
N ILE A 16 4.89 -2.90 -9.17
CA ILE A 16 3.61 -2.63 -9.85
C ILE A 16 3.76 -1.65 -11.02
N SER A 17 4.51 -0.54 -10.83
CA SER A 17 4.71 0.46 -11.90
C SER A 17 5.45 -0.14 -13.12
N GLY A 18 6.49 -0.94 -12.87
CA GLY A 18 7.25 -1.59 -13.95
C GLY A 18 6.42 -2.63 -14.70
N LEU A 19 5.61 -3.43 -14.00
CA LEU A 19 4.72 -4.41 -14.61
C LEU A 19 3.64 -3.75 -15.47
N ILE A 20 3.05 -2.65 -15.01
CA ILE A 20 2.07 -1.88 -15.80
C ILE A 20 2.73 -1.24 -17.02
N ALA A 21 3.94 -0.68 -16.87
CA ALA A 21 4.66 -0.12 -18.01
C ALA A 21 4.95 -1.20 -19.07
N ALA A 22 5.38 -2.39 -18.66
CA ALA A 22 5.58 -3.51 -19.57
C ALA A 22 4.29 -3.93 -20.30
N LEU A 23 3.16 -4.02 -19.56
CA LEU A 23 1.85 -4.36 -20.15
C LEU A 23 1.42 -3.36 -21.23
N GLU A 24 1.58 -2.06 -20.98
CA GLU A 24 1.23 -1.03 -21.95
C GLU A 24 2.16 -1.05 -23.18
N LEU A 25 3.46 -1.32 -22.99
CA LEU A 25 4.41 -1.48 -24.10
C LEU A 25 4.09 -2.73 -24.94
N GLU A 26 3.79 -3.88 -24.31
CA GLU A 26 3.41 -5.10 -25.03
C GLU A 26 2.12 -4.93 -25.87
N LYS A 27 1.09 -4.26 -25.31
CA LYS A 27 -0.14 -3.94 -26.04
C LYS A 27 0.11 -3.16 -27.33
N ASN A 28 1.21 -2.39 -27.37
CA ASN A 28 1.62 -1.60 -28.53
C ASN A 28 2.66 -2.32 -29.42
N GLY A 29 2.92 -3.61 -29.15
CA GLY A 29 3.79 -4.47 -29.96
C GLY A 29 5.28 -4.29 -29.72
N TYR A 30 5.68 -3.76 -28.54
CA TYR A 30 7.06 -3.74 -28.08
C TYR A 30 7.33 -4.90 -27.13
N HIS A 31 8.60 -5.31 -27.02
CA HIS A 31 9.04 -6.43 -26.20
C HIS A 31 10.08 -5.94 -25.17
N PRO A 32 9.65 -5.32 -24.06
CA PRO A 32 10.58 -4.77 -23.10
C PRO A 32 11.28 -5.86 -22.30
N THR A 33 12.44 -5.52 -21.73
CA THR A 33 13.14 -6.34 -20.75
C THR A 33 13.03 -5.70 -19.37
N ILE A 34 12.50 -6.42 -18.39
CA ILE A 34 12.47 -5.99 -16.99
C ILE A 34 13.72 -6.51 -16.28
N ILE A 35 14.49 -5.61 -15.65
CA ILE A 35 15.63 -5.93 -14.81
C ILE A 35 15.21 -5.80 -13.35
N GLU A 36 15.25 -6.91 -12.60
CA GLU A 36 14.82 -6.99 -11.20
C GLU A 36 15.94 -7.51 -10.30
N ALA A 37 16.20 -6.79 -9.23
CA ALA A 37 17.26 -7.14 -8.30
C ALA A 37 16.97 -8.38 -7.44
N SER A 38 15.68 -8.67 -7.22
CA SER A 38 15.22 -9.84 -6.46
C SER A 38 14.92 -11.03 -7.39
N ASP A 39 14.48 -12.13 -6.78
CA ASP A 39 14.11 -13.37 -7.46
C ASP A 39 12.67 -13.39 -7.99
N SER A 40 11.89 -12.37 -7.70
CA SER A 40 10.44 -12.35 -7.94
C SER A 40 9.90 -10.96 -8.24
N VAL A 41 8.69 -10.90 -8.81
CA VAL A 41 7.98 -9.64 -9.04
C VAL A 41 7.29 -9.14 -7.78
N GLY A 42 6.88 -7.86 -7.80
CA GLY A 42 6.01 -7.26 -6.78
C GLY A 42 6.65 -6.10 -6.02
N GLY A 43 7.96 -6.11 -5.83
CA GLY A 43 8.64 -5.11 -5.02
C GLY A 43 8.11 -5.10 -3.58
N ARG A 44 7.42 -4.02 -3.18
CA ARG A 44 6.77 -3.89 -1.85
C ARG A 44 5.47 -4.69 -1.71
N VAL A 45 4.85 -5.10 -2.80
CA VAL A 45 3.61 -5.89 -2.80
C VAL A 45 3.98 -7.37 -2.90
N LYS A 46 4.22 -8.00 -1.76
CA LYS A 46 4.78 -9.37 -1.70
C LYS A 46 4.13 -10.19 -0.59
N THR A 47 3.99 -11.49 -0.85
CA THR A 47 3.55 -12.51 0.11
C THR A 47 4.55 -13.64 0.13
N ASP A 48 5.05 -14.00 1.30
CA ASP A 48 5.86 -15.19 1.51
C ASP A 48 4.98 -16.34 2.03
N VAL A 49 5.42 -17.58 1.79
CA VAL A 49 4.85 -18.77 2.46
C VAL A 49 5.86 -19.24 3.49
N TYR A 50 5.44 -19.29 4.76
CA TYR A 50 6.29 -19.70 5.86
C TYR A 50 5.51 -20.55 6.86
N GLU A 51 5.99 -21.73 7.22
CA GLU A 51 5.35 -22.70 8.12
C GLU A 51 3.86 -22.98 7.78
N GLY A 52 3.54 -22.98 6.49
CA GLY A 52 2.18 -23.23 6.01
C GLY A 52 1.23 -22.02 6.09
N PHE A 53 1.72 -20.85 6.42
CA PHE A 53 0.99 -19.59 6.40
C PHE A 53 1.41 -18.71 5.21
N GLN A 54 0.46 -17.93 4.71
CA GLN A 54 0.72 -16.81 3.82
C GLN A 54 0.99 -15.56 4.67
N LEU A 55 2.16 -14.96 4.51
CA LEU A 55 2.63 -13.80 5.25
C LEU A 55 2.88 -12.65 4.28
N ASP A 56 2.04 -11.63 4.29
CA ASP A 56 2.23 -10.42 3.50
C ASP A 56 3.35 -9.55 4.10
N HIS A 57 4.14 -8.91 3.26
CA HIS A 57 5.16 -7.95 3.69
C HIS A 57 4.49 -6.63 4.09
N GLY A 58 4.02 -6.55 5.33
CA GLY A 58 3.19 -5.46 5.83
C GLY A 58 1.70 -5.73 5.70
N PHE A 59 0.90 -5.09 6.56
CA PHE A 59 -0.55 -5.15 6.42
C PHE A 59 -0.99 -4.21 5.30
N GLN A 60 -1.23 -4.76 4.13
CA GLN A 60 -1.66 -4.06 2.94
C GLN A 60 -3.05 -4.51 2.53
N VAL A 61 -3.86 -3.62 1.99
CA VAL A 61 -5.18 -3.94 1.43
C VAL A 61 -5.35 -3.30 0.07
N LEU A 62 -6.07 -3.97 -0.82
CA LEU A 62 -6.54 -3.40 -2.07
C LEU A 62 -7.85 -2.65 -1.82
N LEU A 63 -7.90 -1.37 -2.17
CA LEU A 63 -9.18 -0.64 -2.25
C LEU A 63 -9.81 -0.90 -3.62
N THR A 64 -10.94 -1.61 -3.63
CA THR A 64 -11.56 -2.10 -4.89
C THR A 64 -12.09 -0.99 -5.77
N SER A 65 -12.22 0.23 -5.26
CA SER A 65 -12.62 1.44 -5.99
C SER A 65 -11.46 2.19 -6.63
N TYR A 66 -10.21 1.76 -6.46
CA TYR A 66 -9.09 2.35 -7.17
C TYR A 66 -9.27 2.23 -8.69
N PRO A 67 -9.37 3.37 -9.44
CA PRO A 67 -9.67 3.34 -10.88
C PRO A 67 -8.64 2.55 -11.68
N ALA A 68 -7.35 2.71 -11.37
CA ALA A 68 -6.30 1.97 -12.06
C ALA A 68 -6.35 0.47 -11.74
N ALA A 69 -6.67 0.09 -10.50
CA ALA A 69 -6.84 -1.32 -10.14
C ALA A 69 -8.01 -1.97 -10.90
N GLN A 70 -9.14 -1.27 -11.03
CA GLN A 70 -10.28 -1.73 -11.83
C GLN A 70 -9.93 -1.91 -13.31
N LYS A 71 -9.05 -1.07 -13.85
CA LYS A 71 -8.59 -1.15 -15.24
C LYS A 71 -7.68 -2.36 -15.49
N TYR A 72 -6.78 -2.65 -14.57
CA TYR A 72 -5.68 -3.59 -14.79
C TYR A 72 -5.86 -4.97 -14.15
N LEU A 73 -6.66 -5.07 -13.09
CA LEU A 73 -6.82 -6.32 -12.33
C LEU A 73 -8.13 -7.03 -12.64
N ASN A 74 -8.08 -8.36 -12.65
CA ASN A 74 -9.25 -9.22 -12.64
C ASN A 74 -9.55 -9.62 -11.19
N TYR A 75 -10.58 -9.04 -10.59
CA TYR A 75 -10.95 -9.25 -9.20
C TYR A 75 -11.52 -10.64 -8.91
N GLU A 76 -12.17 -11.27 -9.90
CA GLU A 76 -12.69 -12.63 -9.79
C GLU A 76 -11.54 -13.64 -9.69
N GLU A 77 -10.54 -13.50 -10.56
CA GLU A 77 -9.35 -14.35 -10.57
C GLU A 77 -8.50 -14.20 -9.30
N LEU A 78 -8.51 -13.00 -8.68
CA LEU A 78 -7.86 -12.74 -7.41
C LEU A 78 -8.64 -13.31 -6.21
N GLU A 79 -9.88 -13.75 -6.40
CA GLU A 79 -10.77 -14.24 -5.32
C GLU A 79 -10.80 -13.28 -4.12
N LEU A 80 -11.08 -11.99 -4.36
CA LEU A 80 -10.96 -10.94 -3.36
C LEU A 80 -11.84 -11.19 -2.11
N GLN A 81 -11.21 -11.24 -0.96
CA GLN A 81 -11.81 -11.37 0.36
C GLN A 81 -12.04 -9.99 0.96
N LYS A 82 -13.31 -9.58 1.08
CA LYS A 82 -13.70 -8.23 1.52
C LYS A 82 -13.68 -8.10 3.03
N PHE A 83 -13.17 -6.98 3.50
CA PHE A 83 -13.28 -6.57 4.91
C PHE A 83 -14.63 -5.94 5.20
N LEU A 84 -15.09 -6.08 6.44
CA LEU A 84 -16.21 -5.30 6.94
C LEU A 84 -15.81 -3.83 7.06
N PRO A 85 -16.70 -2.89 6.71
CA PRO A 85 -16.42 -1.45 6.75
C PRO A 85 -16.45 -0.91 8.18
N GLY A 86 -15.36 -1.01 8.90
CA GLY A 86 -15.24 -0.57 10.28
C GLY A 86 -13.98 -1.09 10.97
N ALA A 87 -13.93 -0.91 12.29
CA ALA A 87 -12.84 -1.37 13.14
C ALA A 87 -13.37 -1.81 14.53
N VAL A 88 -12.64 -2.75 15.13
CA VAL A 88 -12.72 -3.03 16.56
C VAL A 88 -11.73 -2.15 17.28
N ILE A 89 -12.17 -1.35 18.23
CA ILE A 89 -11.32 -0.46 19.02
C ILE A 89 -11.07 -1.10 20.37
N PHE A 90 -9.81 -1.40 20.66
CA PHE A 90 -9.38 -1.97 21.93
C PHE A 90 -8.93 -0.91 22.92
N GLU A 91 -9.32 -1.08 24.18
CA GLU A 91 -8.90 -0.26 25.32
C GLU A 91 -9.08 -1.04 26.61
N ASN A 92 -8.00 -1.27 27.36
CA ASN A 92 -8.03 -1.90 28.70
C ASN A 92 -8.83 -3.21 28.77
N LYS A 93 -8.56 -4.17 27.87
CA LYS A 93 -9.25 -5.47 27.73
C LYS A 93 -10.72 -5.36 27.30
N SER A 94 -11.24 -4.17 27.10
CA SER A 94 -12.55 -3.96 26.50
C SER A 94 -12.41 -3.70 25.02
N SER A 95 -13.44 -4.04 24.25
CA SER A 95 -13.48 -3.73 22.84
C SER A 95 -14.86 -3.20 22.44
N SER A 96 -14.87 -2.29 21.49
CA SER A 96 -16.11 -1.80 20.89
C SER A 96 -15.95 -1.72 19.37
N ILE A 97 -17.05 -1.93 18.65
CA ILE A 97 -17.05 -1.88 17.19
C ILE A 97 -17.56 -0.51 16.75
N LEU A 98 -16.80 0.14 15.86
CA LEU A 98 -17.22 1.32 15.13
C LEU A 98 -17.19 0.98 13.63
N GLY A 99 -18.31 1.15 12.93
CA GLY A 99 -18.38 0.83 11.51
C GLY A 99 -19.46 1.60 10.77
N ASP A 100 -19.46 1.47 9.45
CA ASP A 100 -20.46 2.09 8.59
C ASP A 100 -21.74 1.25 8.57
N GLY A 101 -22.70 1.65 9.40
CA GLY A 101 -24.00 1.00 9.50
C GLY A 101 -24.87 1.11 8.24
N LEU A 102 -24.59 2.06 7.35
CA LEU A 102 -25.29 2.19 6.06
C LEU A 102 -24.84 1.11 5.06
N ARG A 103 -23.59 0.66 5.20
CA ARG A 103 -22.99 -0.37 4.33
C ARG A 103 -23.06 -1.78 4.92
N SER A 104 -23.21 -1.88 6.24
CA SER A 104 -23.35 -3.15 6.94
C SER A 104 -24.32 -3.01 8.10
N PHE A 105 -25.53 -3.55 7.93
CA PHE A 105 -26.58 -3.52 8.97
C PHE A 105 -26.09 -4.12 10.29
N ASN A 106 -25.22 -5.14 10.23
CA ASN A 106 -24.65 -5.78 11.42
C ASN A 106 -23.74 -4.84 12.25
N LEU A 107 -23.29 -3.72 11.68
CA LEU A 107 -22.45 -2.72 12.37
C LEU A 107 -23.26 -1.53 12.88
N LEU A 108 -24.51 -1.34 12.41
CA LEU A 108 -25.34 -0.19 12.75
C LEU A 108 -25.55 -0.07 14.26
N PHE A 109 -25.99 -1.15 14.89
CA PHE A 109 -26.27 -1.14 16.33
C PHE A 109 -25.02 -0.86 17.15
N SER A 110 -23.92 -1.54 16.85
CA SER A 110 -22.63 -1.34 17.53
C SER A 110 -22.13 0.10 17.39
N THR A 111 -22.29 0.69 16.20
CA THR A 111 -21.89 2.09 15.95
C THR A 111 -22.79 3.09 16.71
N LEU A 112 -24.10 2.80 16.81
CA LEU A 112 -25.01 3.67 17.56
C LEU A 112 -24.74 3.63 19.07
N THR A 113 -24.38 2.49 19.61
CA THR A 113 -24.15 2.28 21.05
C THR A 113 -22.73 2.58 21.50
N THR A 114 -21.75 2.65 20.59
CA THR A 114 -20.35 2.91 20.97
C THR A 114 -20.20 4.29 21.62
N ASN A 115 -19.41 4.32 22.70
CA ASN A 115 -19.01 5.55 23.37
C ASN A 115 -17.65 6.08 22.91
N LYS A 116 -17.02 5.47 21.89
CA LYS A 116 -15.69 5.87 21.39
C LYS A 116 -15.71 7.18 20.59
N VAL A 117 -16.86 7.56 20.07
CA VAL A 117 -17.11 8.83 19.40
C VAL A 117 -18.35 9.49 19.99
N THR A 118 -18.47 10.83 19.88
CA THR A 118 -19.67 11.54 20.34
C THR A 118 -20.83 11.35 19.38
N PHE A 119 -22.04 11.64 19.85
CA PHE A 119 -23.22 11.59 18.98
C PHE A 119 -23.11 12.58 17.80
N GLY A 120 -22.58 13.78 18.06
CA GLY A 120 -22.30 14.76 17.01
C GLY A 120 -21.28 14.28 15.96
N ASP A 121 -20.28 13.48 16.36
CA ASP A 121 -19.30 12.92 15.42
C ASP A 121 -19.93 11.92 14.45
N LYS A 122 -20.95 11.16 14.91
CA LYS A 122 -21.67 10.21 14.04
C LYS A 122 -22.38 10.94 12.89
N PHE A 123 -22.99 12.10 13.16
CA PHE A 123 -23.57 12.95 12.11
C PHE A 123 -22.51 13.54 11.18
N LYS A 124 -21.36 13.93 11.73
CA LYS A 124 -20.26 14.46 10.91
C LYS A 124 -19.67 13.38 10.00
N ILE A 125 -19.57 12.14 10.45
CA ILE A 125 -19.18 10.99 9.60
C ILE A 125 -20.16 10.85 8.42
N LEU A 126 -21.47 10.90 8.67
CA LEU A 126 -22.46 10.81 7.59
C LEU A 126 -22.36 12.00 6.63
N ARG A 127 -22.14 13.21 7.15
CA ARG A 127 -21.93 14.42 6.33
C ARG A 127 -20.65 14.28 5.49
N LEU A 128 -19.54 13.84 6.06
CA LEU A 128 -18.26 13.61 5.37
C LEU A 128 -18.44 12.58 4.25
N ASN A 129 -19.08 11.45 4.54
CA ASN A 129 -19.39 10.42 3.55
C ASN A 129 -20.15 10.99 2.35
N ARG A 130 -21.17 11.83 2.60
CA ARG A 130 -21.96 12.45 1.54
C ARG A 130 -21.14 13.43 0.70
N ILE A 131 -20.34 14.28 1.34
CA ILE A 131 -19.46 15.25 0.66
C ILE A 131 -18.48 14.51 -0.24
N LEU A 132 -17.73 13.55 0.31
CA LEU A 132 -16.68 12.86 -0.42
C LEU A 132 -17.20 11.92 -1.52
N LYS A 133 -18.42 11.38 -1.35
CA LYS A 133 -19.06 10.60 -2.40
C LYS A 133 -19.28 11.43 -3.69
N ASN A 134 -19.67 12.69 -3.54
CA ASN A 134 -20.00 13.59 -4.66
C ASN A 134 -18.77 14.33 -5.22
N LYS A 135 -17.69 14.45 -4.46
CA LYS A 135 -16.44 15.11 -4.87
C LYS A 135 -15.69 14.27 -5.89
N THR A 136 -15.22 14.85 -6.97
CA THR A 136 -14.37 14.12 -7.94
C THR A 136 -12.93 13.94 -7.41
N LEU A 137 -12.13 13.10 -8.05
CA LEU A 137 -10.72 12.97 -7.68
C LEU A 137 -9.92 14.24 -8.03
N ASP A 138 -10.26 14.88 -9.14
CA ASP A 138 -9.64 16.15 -9.54
C ASP A 138 -9.94 17.25 -8.52
N ASP A 139 -11.18 17.34 -8.01
CA ASP A 139 -11.54 18.27 -6.93
C ASP A 139 -10.68 18.03 -5.68
N ILE A 140 -10.54 16.74 -5.26
CA ILE A 140 -9.76 16.38 -4.06
C ILE A 140 -8.30 16.85 -4.20
N PHE A 141 -7.68 16.60 -5.34
CA PHE A 141 -6.26 16.89 -5.54
C PHE A 141 -5.98 18.33 -6.01
N SER A 142 -7.01 19.12 -6.31
CA SER A 142 -6.89 20.56 -6.63
C SER A 142 -7.13 21.49 -5.42
N GLU A 143 -7.75 20.99 -4.32
CA GLU A 143 -7.96 21.80 -3.13
C GLU A 143 -6.65 22.19 -2.43
N GLU A 144 -6.73 23.23 -1.60
CA GLU A 144 -5.62 23.64 -0.73
C GLU A 144 -5.22 22.49 0.21
N GLU A 145 -3.93 22.27 0.31
CA GLU A 145 -3.35 21.16 1.07
C GLU A 145 -3.09 21.58 2.50
N THR A 146 -3.76 20.90 3.44
CA THR A 146 -3.53 21.02 4.89
C THR A 146 -3.16 19.66 5.47
N THR A 147 -2.84 19.59 6.75
CA THR A 147 -2.67 18.29 7.42
C THR A 147 -4.02 17.60 7.63
N THR A 148 -4.04 16.27 7.64
CA THR A 148 -5.23 15.49 8.00
C THR A 148 -5.78 15.89 9.36
N LEU A 149 -4.89 16.17 10.34
CA LEU A 149 -5.30 16.60 11.69
C LEU A 149 -6.04 17.94 11.65
N GLU A 150 -5.53 18.94 10.94
CA GLU A 150 -6.17 20.25 10.78
C GLU A 150 -7.50 20.12 10.05
N TYR A 151 -7.55 19.35 8.98
CA TYR A 151 -8.78 19.05 8.25
C TYR A 151 -9.87 18.50 9.18
N LEU A 152 -9.55 17.48 9.99
CA LEU A 152 -10.50 16.86 10.92
C LEU A 152 -10.98 17.84 12.00
N LYS A 153 -10.06 18.67 12.54
CA LYS A 153 -10.41 19.72 13.51
C LYS A 153 -11.31 20.77 12.87
N ASN A 154 -10.98 21.27 11.69
CA ASN A 154 -11.76 22.28 10.95
C ASN A 154 -13.13 21.74 10.54
N PHE A 155 -13.24 20.45 10.22
CA PHE A 155 -14.53 19.77 9.98
C PHE A 155 -15.37 19.70 11.25
N GLY A 156 -14.76 19.90 12.43
CA GLY A 156 -15.36 19.96 13.75
C GLY A 156 -15.47 18.63 14.47
N PHE A 157 -14.69 17.61 14.09
CA PHE A 157 -14.62 16.35 14.85
C PHE A 157 -14.11 16.59 16.26
N SER A 158 -14.67 15.85 17.25
CA SER A 158 -14.21 15.91 18.62
C SER A 158 -12.81 15.30 18.77
N GLN A 159 -12.06 15.78 19.78
CA GLN A 159 -10.77 15.16 20.15
C GLN A 159 -10.92 13.66 20.43
N LYS A 160 -12.09 13.27 20.98
CA LYS A 160 -12.42 11.86 21.25
C LYS A 160 -12.49 11.02 19.97
N ALA A 161 -13.14 11.52 18.91
CA ALA A 161 -13.20 10.82 17.62
C ALA A 161 -11.83 10.78 16.94
N ILE A 162 -11.08 11.89 16.99
CA ILE A 162 -9.74 11.98 16.44
C ILE A 162 -8.82 10.95 17.12
N HIS A 163 -8.76 10.94 18.44
CA HIS A 163 -7.89 10.06 19.22
C HIS A 163 -8.29 8.58 19.11
N ASN A 164 -9.57 8.27 19.28
CA ASN A 164 -9.99 6.85 19.39
C ASN A 164 -10.17 6.16 18.05
N PHE A 165 -10.38 6.90 16.96
CA PHE A 165 -10.66 6.30 15.65
C PHE A 165 -9.76 6.83 14.54
N PHE A 166 -9.79 8.14 14.26
CA PHE A 166 -9.07 8.65 13.08
C PHE A 166 -7.55 8.45 13.21
N THR A 167 -6.98 8.77 14.36
CA THR A 167 -5.54 8.59 14.57
C THR A 167 -5.12 7.14 14.41
N PRO A 168 -5.60 6.14 15.17
CA PRO A 168 -5.12 4.77 15.02
C PRO A 168 -5.45 4.16 13.65
N PHE A 169 -6.56 4.54 13.02
CA PHE A 169 -6.93 4.03 11.71
C PHE A 169 -6.02 4.58 10.60
N PHE A 170 -5.86 5.90 10.56
CA PHE A 170 -5.06 6.53 9.51
C PHE A 170 -3.55 6.46 9.76
N SER A 171 -3.12 6.30 11.01
CA SER A 171 -1.70 6.03 11.31
C SER A 171 -1.22 4.74 10.64
N GLY A 172 -2.04 3.70 10.64
CA GLY A 172 -1.71 2.44 9.93
C GLY A 172 -1.66 2.58 8.41
N ILE A 173 -2.43 3.51 7.84
CA ILE A 173 -2.47 3.76 6.38
C ILE A 173 -1.32 4.69 5.96
N PHE A 174 -1.08 5.73 6.73
CA PHE A 174 -0.09 6.78 6.41
C PHE A 174 1.29 6.49 6.97
N LEU A 175 1.43 5.44 7.79
CA LEU A 175 2.65 5.06 8.48
C LEU A 175 3.27 6.23 9.25
N GLU A 176 2.43 6.88 10.07
CA GLU A 176 2.83 7.98 10.95
C GLU A 176 1.77 8.20 12.03
N THR A 177 2.13 8.78 13.17
CA THR A 177 1.26 8.83 14.36
C THR A 177 0.61 10.20 14.62
N THR A 178 0.93 11.21 13.81
CA THR A 178 0.57 12.62 14.06
C THR A 178 -0.55 13.16 13.16
N LEU A 179 -0.99 12.36 12.16
CA LEU A 179 -1.92 12.79 11.10
C LEU A 179 -1.41 14.03 10.33
N SER A 180 -0.08 14.10 10.14
CA SER A 180 0.59 15.16 9.36
C SER A 180 0.46 14.96 7.85
N THR A 181 0.11 13.76 7.40
CA THR A 181 -0.15 13.47 5.98
C THR A 181 -1.27 14.37 5.45
N SER A 182 -1.14 14.77 4.19
CA SER A 182 -2.04 15.70 3.51
C SER A 182 -3.52 15.34 3.60
N SER A 183 -4.37 16.36 3.77
CA SER A 183 -5.83 16.27 3.69
C SER A 183 -6.32 15.67 2.36
N ARG A 184 -5.60 15.92 1.25
CA ARG A 184 -5.91 15.32 -0.06
C ARG A 184 -5.82 13.80 0.00
N MET A 185 -4.78 13.25 0.65
CA MET A 185 -4.64 11.80 0.82
C MET A 185 -5.71 11.23 1.74
N PHE A 186 -6.06 11.95 2.82
CA PHE A 186 -7.15 11.57 3.70
C PHE A 186 -8.47 11.47 2.92
N GLU A 187 -8.86 12.51 2.20
CA GLU A 187 -10.10 12.51 1.42
C GLU A 187 -10.11 11.44 0.33
N PHE A 188 -9.00 11.27 -0.38
CA PHE A 188 -8.85 10.24 -1.41
C PHE A 188 -9.06 8.84 -0.83
N VAL A 189 -8.31 8.48 0.22
CA VAL A 189 -8.40 7.16 0.85
C VAL A 189 -9.79 6.95 1.46
N TYR A 190 -10.32 7.96 2.15
CA TYR A 190 -11.64 7.89 2.76
C TYR A 190 -12.75 7.69 1.71
N LYS A 191 -12.68 8.43 0.59
CA LYS A 191 -13.58 8.23 -0.56
C LYS A 191 -13.45 6.82 -1.13
N MET A 192 -12.24 6.30 -1.31
CA MET A 192 -12.02 4.95 -1.85
C MET A 192 -12.60 3.87 -0.92
N PHE A 193 -12.48 4.03 0.40
CA PHE A 193 -13.17 3.16 1.36
C PHE A 193 -14.70 3.30 1.26
N GLY A 194 -15.21 4.51 1.09
CA GLY A 194 -16.64 4.80 1.04
C GLY A 194 -17.33 4.31 -0.23
N THR A 195 -16.63 4.22 -1.36
CA THR A 195 -17.17 3.83 -2.67
C THR A 195 -16.84 2.39 -3.07
N GLY A 196 -15.88 1.74 -2.39
CA GLY A 196 -15.47 0.35 -2.62
C GLY A 196 -15.31 -0.43 -1.31
N TYR A 197 -14.52 -1.47 -1.34
CA TYR A 197 -14.16 -2.28 -0.18
C TYR A 197 -12.65 -2.32 -0.03
N ALA A 198 -12.18 -2.40 1.22
CA ALA A 198 -10.86 -2.98 1.47
C ALA A 198 -10.97 -4.49 1.25
N ALA A 199 -10.02 -5.06 0.55
CA ALA A 199 -9.98 -6.47 0.26
C ALA A 199 -8.55 -7.01 0.18
N LEU A 200 -8.39 -8.30 0.42
CA LEU A 200 -7.16 -9.03 0.17
C LEU A 200 -7.43 -10.15 -0.85
N PRO A 201 -6.53 -10.40 -1.80
CA PRO A 201 -6.60 -11.62 -2.58
C PRO A 201 -6.51 -12.85 -1.67
N LYS A 202 -7.23 -13.91 -1.98
CA LYS A 202 -7.18 -15.18 -1.23
C LYS A 202 -5.77 -15.76 -1.14
N ALA A 203 -4.94 -15.53 -2.14
CA ALA A 203 -3.54 -15.96 -2.18
C ALA A 203 -2.55 -14.92 -1.61
N GLY A 204 -3.02 -13.95 -0.81
CA GLY A 204 -2.21 -12.85 -0.26
C GLY A 204 -2.04 -11.70 -1.25
N ILE A 205 -1.47 -10.58 -0.77
CA ILE A 205 -1.32 -9.35 -1.58
C ILE A 205 -0.40 -9.55 -2.78
N GLY A 206 0.58 -10.46 -2.69
CA GLY A 206 1.49 -10.83 -3.76
C GLY A 206 0.82 -11.47 -4.99
N ALA A 207 -0.44 -11.88 -4.89
CA ALA A 207 -1.21 -12.35 -6.04
C ALA A 207 -1.44 -11.24 -7.09
N ILE A 208 -1.46 -9.97 -6.68
CA ILE A 208 -1.63 -8.82 -7.57
C ILE A 208 -0.50 -8.72 -8.59
N PRO A 209 0.78 -8.58 -8.19
CA PRO A 209 1.88 -8.54 -9.16
C PRO A 209 2.02 -9.84 -9.96
N ASN A 210 1.71 -10.99 -9.37
CA ASN A 210 1.74 -12.27 -10.08
C ASN A 210 0.69 -12.31 -11.20
N GLN A 211 -0.53 -11.81 -10.97
CA GLN A 211 -1.54 -11.68 -12.01
C GLN A 211 -1.08 -10.76 -13.15
N LEU A 212 -0.47 -9.61 -12.82
CA LEU A 212 0.08 -8.70 -13.83
C LEU A 212 1.20 -9.36 -14.64
N LYS A 213 2.13 -10.05 -13.98
CA LYS A 213 3.18 -10.83 -14.66
C LYS A 213 2.61 -11.87 -15.61
N ASN A 214 1.58 -12.61 -15.19
CA ASN A 214 0.97 -13.67 -16.02
C ASN A 214 0.29 -13.14 -17.29
N LYS A 215 -0.07 -11.84 -17.32
CA LYS A 215 -0.59 -11.17 -18.52
C LYS A 215 0.50 -10.85 -19.55
N LEU A 216 1.74 -10.73 -19.13
CA LEU A 216 2.89 -10.46 -20.01
C LEU A 216 3.29 -11.72 -20.76
N LYS A 217 3.42 -11.63 -22.09
CA LYS A 217 3.69 -12.77 -22.98
C LYS A 217 5.04 -12.68 -23.70
N SER A 218 5.53 -11.47 -23.90
CA SER A 218 6.74 -11.20 -24.67
C SER A 218 7.80 -10.39 -23.91
N THR A 219 7.51 -10.00 -22.68
CA THR A 219 8.45 -9.33 -21.79
C THR A 219 9.48 -10.32 -21.25
N THR A 220 10.77 -10.00 -21.41
CA THR A 220 11.87 -10.75 -20.80
C THR A 220 12.09 -10.29 -19.36
N PHE A 221 12.37 -11.23 -18.44
CA PHE A 221 12.70 -10.92 -17.05
C PHE A 221 14.15 -11.33 -16.73
N LEU A 222 14.95 -10.36 -16.29
CA LEU A 222 16.29 -10.59 -15.74
C LEU A 222 16.22 -10.45 -14.22
N TYR A 223 15.95 -11.55 -13.54
CA TYR A 223 15.93 -11.64 -12.07
C TYR A 223 17.35 -11.71 -11.48
N ASN A 224 17.45 -11.44 -10.18
CA ASN A 224 18.71 -11.42 -9.43
C ASN A 224 19.76 -10.51 -10.09
N THR A 225 19.31 -9.49 -10.82
CA THR A 225 20.11 -8.59 -11.62
C THR A 225 19.98 -7.16 -11.11
N LYS A 226 20.99 -6.68 -10.40
CA LYS A 226 21.00 -5.35 -9.80
C LYS A 226 21.63 -4.35 -10.76
N VAL A 227 20.92 -3.25 -11.02
CA VAL A 227 21.45 -2.09 -11.76
C VAL A 227 22.28 -1.24 -10.82
N ALA A 228 23.45 -0.82 -11.26
CA ALA A 228 24.36 0.08 -10.54
C ALA A 228 24.16 1.54 -10.94
N SER A 229 24.05 1.82 -12.25
CA SER A 229 23.77 3.17 -12.76
C SER A 229 23.06 3.13 -14.10
N VAL A 230 22.42 4.26 -14.45
CA VAL A 230 21.72 4.47 -15.73
C VAL A 230 22.25 5.74 -16.35
N GLU A 231 22.68 5.66 -17.60
CA GLU A 231 23.08 6.78 -18.44
C GLU A 231 22.16 6.86 -19.67
N LYS A 232 22.31 7.92 -20.48
CA LYS A 232 21.41 8.19 -21.60
C LYS A 232 21.17 6.97 -22.49
N ASP A 233 22.24 6.25 -22.86
CA ASP A 233 22.18 5.17 -23.85
C ASP A 233 22.67 3.83 -23.29
N SER A 234 22.85 3.71 -21.96
CA SER A 234 23.40 2.52 -21.35
C SER A 234 22.94 2.30 -19.91
N ILE A 235 22.93 1.04 -19.51
CA ILE A 235 22.61 0.60 -18.15
C ILE A 235 23.79 -0.25 -17.66
N LYS A 236 24.43 0.19 -16.57
CA LYS A 236 25.50 -0.57 -15.92
C LYS A 236 24.92 -1.46 -14.84
N LEU A 237 25.20 -2.75 -14.93
CA LEU A 237 24.84 -3.75 -13.92
C LEU A 237 25.89 -3.80 -12.80
N SER A 238 25.50 -4.29 -11.62
CA SER A 238 26.40 -4.39 -10.46
C SER A 238 27.52 -5.43 -10.63
N ASN A 239 27.39 -6.37 -11.58
CA ASN A 239 28.42 -7.32 -11.95
C ASN A 239 29.45 -6.74 -12.94
N GLY A 240 29.27 -5.51 -13.40
CA GLY A 240 30.14 -4.80 -14.33
C GLY A 240 29.68 -4.81 -15.78
N ASP A 241 28.70 -5.63 -16.15
CA ASP A 241 28.14 -5.66 -17.51
C ASP A 241 27.47 -4.33 -17.86
N VAL A 242 27.49 -3.98 -19.14
CA VAL A 242 26.85 -2.81 -19.71
C VAL A 242 25.86 -3.22 -20.79
N LEU A 243 24.62 -2.75 -20.67
CA LEU A 243 23.56 -2.98 -21.64
C LEU A 243 23.31 -1.68 -22.42
N GLU A 244 23.34 -1.75 -23.74
CA GLU A 244 22.95 -0.64 -24.61
C GLU A 244 21.42 -0.48 -24.60
N SER A 245 20.92 0.71 -24.36
CA SER A 245 19.51 1.02 -24.25
C SER A 245 19.08 2.14 -25.20
N ASN A 246 17.95 1.96 -25.86
CA ASN A 246 17.28 3.03 -26.59
C ASN A 246 16.34 3.81 -25.67
N MET A 247 15.63 3.11 -24.77
CA MET A 247 14.71 3.71 -23.81
C MET A 247 14.78 2.95 -22.47
N THR A 248 14.88 3.69 -21.39
CA THR A 248 14.91 3.14 -20.03
C THR A 248 13.79 3.72 -19.18
N ILE A 249 12.94 2.86 -18.60
CA ILE A 249 11.99 3.23 -17.56
C ILE A 249 12.59 2.83 -16.21
N ILE A 250 12.81 3.80 -15.32
CA ILE A 250 13.25 3.53 -13.94
C ILE A 250 12.00 3.45 -13.07
N ALA A 251 11.56 2.21 -12.75
CA ALA A 251 10.38 1.90 -11.95
C ALA A 251 10.74 1.51 -10.50
N THR A 252 11.81 2.09 -9.98
CA THR A 252 12.32 1.93 -8.62
C THR A 252 12.81 3.27 -8.08
N ASP A 253 13.35 3.28 -6.85
CA ASP A 253 14.01 4.45 -6.28
C ASP A 253 15.24 4.85 -7.15
N SER A 254 15.13 5.98 -7.83
CA SER A 254 16.15 6.45 -8.77
C SER A 254 17.32 7.18 -8.11
N SER A 255 17.28 7.43 -6.79
CA SER A 255 18.23 8.30 -6.08
C SER A 255 19.70 7.91 -6.25
N ASN A 256 19.98 6.63 -6.43
CA ASN A 256 21.34 6.12 -6.59
C ASN A 256 21.65 5.62 -8.02
N LEU A 257 20.70 5.75 -8.95
CA LEU A 257 20.86 5.22 -10.32
C LEU A 257 21.29 6.29 -11.32
N LEU A 258 21.04 7.57 -11.03
CA LEU A 258 21.30 8.71 -11.91
C LEU A 258 22.44 9.55 -11.36
N SER A 259 23.62 9.46 -11.97
CA SER A 259 24.84 10.16 -11.51
C SER A 259 24.77 11.69 -11.60
N ASN A 260 23.98 12.25 -12.53
CA ASN A 260 23.95 13.67 -12.85
C ASN A 260 22.73 14.42 -12.33
N ARG A 261 21.86 13.78 -11.59
CA ARG A 261 20.70 14.45 -10.98
C ARG A 261 21.04 14.76 -9.52
N LYS A 262 21.05 16.06 -9.15
CA LYS A 262 20.91 16.49 -7.74
C LYS A 262 19.49 16.09 -7.28
N SER A 263 19.22 14.79 -7.19
CA SER A 263 17.97 14.33 -6.62
C SER A 263 18.09 14.43 -5.11
N THR A 264 17.19 15.17 -4.48
CA THR A 264 16.94 15.01 -3.07
C THR A 264 16.67 13.52 -2.83
N LYS A 265 17.45 12.91 -1.93
CA LYS A 265 17.30 11.51 -1.57
C LYS A 265 15.87 11.28 -1.12
N GLN A 266 15.16 10.34 -1.74
CA GLN A 266 13.79 9.99 -1.35
C GLN A 266 13.79 9.54 0.11
N GLU A 267 13.06 10.25 0.96
CA GLU A 267 12.79 9.82 2.33
C GLU A 267 11.64 8.81 2.35
N TRP A 268 11.70 7.87 3.29
CA TRP A 268 10.74 6.79 3.43
C TRP A 268 10.20 6.73 4.83
N LYS A 269 8.93 6.39 4.96
CA LYS A 269 8.31 5.93 6.20
C LYS A 269 8.49 4.43 6.31
N SER A 270 8.71 3.95 7.53
CA SER A 270 8.91 2.54 7.85
C SER A 270 7.73 1.96 8.61
N CYS A 271 7.63 0.65 8.63
CA CYS A 271 6.77 -0.08 9.55
C CYS A 271 7.33 -1.47 9.81
N GLN A 272 6.85 -2.10 10.86
CA GLN A 272 7.13 -3.51 11.15
C GLN A 272 5.82 -4.28 11.22
N THR A 273 5.87 -5.52 10.74
CA THR A 273 4.75 -6.44 10.85
C THR A 273 5.20 -7.74 11.49
N LEU A 274 4.57 -8.10 12.59
CA LEU A 274 4.82 -9.33 13.32
C LEU A 274 3.65 -10.28 13.15
N TYR A 275 3.96 -11.56 13.00
CA TYR A 275 2.98 -12.63 12.88
C TYR A 275 3.06 -13.56 14.08
N PHE A 276 1.89 -13.88 14.64
CA PHE A 276 1.78 -14.75 15.82
C PHE A 276 0.72 -15.82 15.59
N GLU A 277 1.02 -17.06 16.00
CA GLU A 277 -0.02 -18.07 16.24
C GLU A 277 -0.74 -17.74 17.55
N THR A 278 -2.06 -17.88 17.57
CA THR A 278 -2.88 -17.71 18.76
C THR A 278 -3.71 -18.95 19.06
N LEU A 279 -4.08 -19.15 20.31
CA LEU A 279 -4.90 -20.30 20.71
C LEU A 279 -6.32 -20.22 20.15
N LYS A 280 -6.84 -19.00 20.01
CA LYS A 280 -8.18 -18.73 19.48
C LYS A 280 -8.24 -17.38 18.81
N ARG A 281 -9.15 -17.23 17.89
CA ARG A 281 -9.46 -15.96 17.25
C ARG A 281 -10.47 -15.18 18.09
N THR A 282 -10.03 -14.04 18.65
CA THR A 282 -10.89 -13.16 19.48
C THR A 282 -11.77 -12.25 18.63
N ILE A 283 -11.32 -11.89 17.40
CA ILE A 283 -12.12 -11.16 16.41
C ILE A 283 -12.58 -12.16 15.36
N GLY A 284 -13.80 -12.64 15.47
CA GLY A 284 -14.35 -13.67 14.56
C GLY A 284 -14.77 -13.18 13.18
N LYS A 285 -14.74 -11.86 12.94
CA LYS A 285 -15.18 -11.21 11.70
C LYS A 285 -13.96 -10.68 10.91
N PRO A 286 -14.06 -10.52 9.58
CA PRO A 286 -13.01 -9.91 8.76
C PRO A 286 -12.97 -8.38 8.97
N ILE A 287 -12.48 -7.95 10.11
CA ILE A 287 -12.44 -6.55 10.54
C ILE A 287 -11.11 -6.29 11.26
N ILE A 288 -10.53 -5.11 11.04
CA ILE A 288 -9.28 -4.69 11.68
C ILE A 288 -9.53 -4.35 13.16
N GLY A 289 -8.57 -4.69 14.03
CA GLY A 289 -8.51 -4.22 15.41
C GLY A 289 -7.54 -3.04 15.51
N LEU A 290 -7.93 -1.97 16.20
CA LEU A 290 -7.15 -0.75 16.44
C LEU A 290 -6.87 -0.61 17.93
N LEU A 291 -5.68 -0.18 18.29
CA LEU A 291 -5.33 0.17 19.65
C LEU A 291 -5.37 1.70 19.80
N ALA A 292 -6.35 2.20 20.53
CA ALA A 292 -6.55 3.63 20.79
C ALA A 292 -5.74 4.08 22.02
N ASN A 293 -4.45 3.73 22.07
CA ASN A 293 -3.53 4.10 23.11
C ASN A 293 -2.28 4.73 22.49
N GLU A 294 -2.07 6.02 22.77
CA GLU A 294 -0.93 6.77 22.22
C GLU A 294 0.45 6.25 22.66
N PHE A 295 0.51 5.44 23.71
CA PHE A 295 1.76 4.83 24.21
C PHE A 295 1.98 3.41 23.69
N SER A 296 0.98 2.81 23.03
CA SER A 296 1.09 1.45 22.49
C SER A 296 2.11 1.38 21.34
N LEU A 297 2.89 0.30 21.32
CA LEU A 297 3.70 -0.08 20.15
C LEU A 297 2.80 -0.54 19.01
N ILE A 298 1.76 -1.30 19.34
CA ILE A 298 0.82 -1.85 18.37
C ILE A 298 -0.10 -0.74 17.84
N ASN A 299 -0.11 -0.54 16.54
CA ASN A 299 -1.08 0.33 15.87
C ASN A 299 -2.38 -0.44 15.56
N ASN A 300 -2.25 -1.57 14.90
CA ASN A 300 -3.40 -2.39 14.51
C ASN A 300 -3.06 -3.88 14.49
N ILE A 301 -4.12 -4.67 14.57
CA ILE A 301 -4.06 -6.12 14.48
C ILE A 301 -5.09 -6.65 13.48
N PHE A 302 -4.80 -7.78 12.87
CA PHE A 302 -5.74 -8.46 11.99
C PHE A 302 -5.54 -9.98 12.03
N PHE A 303 -6.62 -10.73 12.27
CA PHE A 303 -6.59 -12.19 12.13
C PHE A 303 -6.67 -12.55 10.64
N THR A 304 -5.56 -12.91 10.03
CA THR A 304 -5.51 -13.29 8.61
C THR A 304 -6.37 -14.49 8.29
N THR A 305 -6.59 -15.34 9.29
CA THR A 305 -7.49 -16.51 9.24
C THR A 305 -8.98 -16.15 9.36
N SER A 306 -9.34 -14.88 9.56
CA SER A 306 -10.73 -14.42 9.54
C SER A 306 -11.34 -14.32 8.14
N ILE A 307 -10.51 -14.38 7.12
CA ILE A 307 -10.87 -14.43 5.69
C ILE A 307 -10.44 -15.75 5.07
N ALA A 308 -11.03 -16.12 3.93
CA ALA A 308 -10.56 -17.28 3.19
C ALA A 308 -9.14 -17.00 2.62
N ASN A 309 -8.27 -17.99 2.76
CA ASN A 309 -6.85 -17.92 2.38
C ASN A 309 -6.37 -19.31 1.91
N ASN A 310 -5.16 -19.37 1.38
CA ASN A 310 -4.53 -20.61 0.91
C ASN A 310 -3.54 -21.18 1.93
N ASN A 311 -3.70 -20.89 3.23
CA ASN A 311 -2.87 -21.48 4.27
C ASN A 311 -3.04 -23.01 4.31
N SER A 312 -1.94 -23.74 4.41
CA SER A 312 -1.97 -25.18 4.72
C SER A 312 -2.07 -25.44 6.24
N SER A 313 -1.64 -24.48 7.06
CA SER A 313 -1.82 -24.52 8.50
C SER A 313 -3.29 -24.31 8.89
N LYS A 314 -3.76 -25.04 9.90
CA LYS A 314 -5.11 -24.92 10.49
C LYS A 314 -5.15 -24.06 11.75
N LYS A 315 -4.01 -23.49 12.14
CA LYS A 315 -3.89 -22.64 13.33
C LYS A 315 -4.34 -21.23 13.02
N GLU A 316 -4.73 -20.49 14.06
CA GLU A 316 -5.07 -19.07 13.94
C GLU A 316 -3.81 -18.22 13.83
N LEU A 317 -3.82 -17.30 12.87
CA LEU A 317 -2.71 -16.38 12.60
C LEU A 317 -3.14 -14.94 12.80
N LEU A 318 -2.40 -14.23 13.64
CA LEU A 318 -2.55 -12.82 13.94
C LEU A 318 -1.42 -12.02 13.29
N SER A 319 -1.76 -11.03 12.49
CA SER A 319 -0.86 -9.97 12.00
C SER A 319 -0.94 -8.78 12.95
N VAL A 320 0.21 -8.24 13.34
CA VAL A 320 0.37 -7.07 14.22
C VAL A 320 1.23 -6.05 13.51
N THR A 321 0.75 -4.81 13.38
CA THR A 321 1.47 -3.73 12.72
C THR A 321 1.97 -2.72 13.75
N ILE A 322 3.24 -2.35 13.63
CA ILE A 322 3.90 -1.29 14.39
C ILE A 322 4.30 -0.17 13.43
N VAL A 323 3.89 1.04 13.77
CA VAL A 323 4.16 2.27 12.98
C VAL A 323 5.07 3.22 13.75
N ARG A 324 4.99 3.17 15.07
CA ARG A 324 5.76 4.03 15.95
C ARG A 324 7.26 3.66 15.91
N ASP A 325 8.12 4.67 15.84
CA ASP A 325 9.55 4.50 16.00
C ASP A 325 9.89 4.03 17.44
N HIS A 326 10.80 3.09 17.53
CA HIS A 326 11.31 2.56 18.80
C HIS A 326 12.75 2.06 18.64
N ASN A 327 13.47 1.93 19.77
CA ASN A 327 14.85 1.45 19.80
C ASN A 327 14.97 0.00 20.33
N LEU A 328 13.90 -0.80 20.20
CA LEU A 328 13.87 -2.18 20.69
C LEU A 328 14.46 -3.11 19.64
N HIS A 329 15.36 -4.01 20.04
CA HIS A 329 15.74 -5.14 19.20
C HIS A 329 14.62 -6.20 19.15
N GLU A 330 14.64 -7.07 18.14
CA GLU A 330 13.54 -8.01 17.82
C GLU A 330 13.04 -8.78 19.04
N THR A 331 13.93 -9.42 19.81
CA THR A 331 13.53 -10.25 20.95
C THR A 331 12.75 -9.47 22.03
N LEU A 332 13.18 -8.23 22.30
CA LEU A 332 12.49 -7.38 23.27
C LEU A 332 11.19 -6.83 22.69
N LEU A 333 11.19 -6.45 21.42
CA LEU A 333 10.00 -5.99 20.72
C LEU A 333 8.91 -7.07 20.73
N VAL A 334 9.24 -8.30 20.37
CA VAL A 334 8.30 -9.45 20.41
C VAL A 334 7.72 -9.64 21.81
N LYS A 335 8.56 -9.54 22.85
CA LYS A 335 8.12 -9.66 24.26
C LYS A 335 7.13 -8.56 24.66
N GLU A 336 7.43 -7.30 24.33
CA GLU A 336 6.54 -6.17 24.65
C GLU A 336 5.24 -6.24 23.87
N VAL A 337 5.28 -6.63 22.58
CA VAL A 337 4.08 -6.84 21.76
C VAL A 337 3.19 -7.95 22.34
N ILE A 338 3.76 -9.08 22.76
CA ILE A 338 2.99 -10.15 23.39
C ILE A 338 2.35 -9.65 24.70
N LYS A 339 3.04 -8.85 25.47
CA LYS A 339 2.50 -8.23 26.69
C LYS A 339 1.32 -7.31 26.36
N GLU A 340 1.45 -6.40 25.41
CA GLU A 340 0.35 -5.51 24.97
C GLU A 340 -0.86 -6.28 24.43
N LEU A 341 -0.64 -7.32 23.60
CA LEU A 341 -1.72 -8.19 23.12
C LEU A 341 -2.51 -8.79 24.27
N ARG A 342 -1.85 -9.28 25.31
CA ARG A 342 -2.51 -9.85 26.49
C ARG A 342 -3.19 -8.80 27.36
N GLU A 343 -2.50 -7.68 27.65
CA GLU A 343 -2.98 -6.67 28.60
C GLU A 343 -4.06 -5.76 28.01
N ILE A 344 -3.95 -5.39 26.73
CA ILE A 344 -4.88 -4.47 26.07
C ILE A 344 -5.97 -5.20 25.30
N CYS A 345 -5.59 -6.25 24.55
CA CYS A 345 -6.51 -6.94 23.65
C CYS A 345 -7.11 -8.23 24.26
N GLY A 346 -6.54 -8.76 25.37
CA GLY A 346 -6.93 -10.04 25.92
C GLY A 346 -6.62 -11.23 24.99
N ILE A 347 -5.57 -11.10 24.16
CA ILE A 347 -5.15 -12.12 23.19
C ILE A 347 -3.96 -12.89 23.74
N GLU A 348 -4.12 -14.22 23.83
CA GLU A 348 -3.06 -15.13 24.22
C GLU A 348 -2.33 -15.66 22.98
N VAL A 349 -1.03 -15.37 22.93
CA VAL A 349 -0.11 -15.82 21.87
C VAL A 349 0.43 -17.19 22.24
N SER A 350 0.42 -18.12 21.28
CA SER A 350 1.02 -19.47 21.44
C SER A 350 2.44 -19.54 20.87
N LYS A 351 2.72 -18.80 19.78
CA LYS A 351 4.03 -18.81 19.12
C LYS A 351 4.26 -17.52 18.34
N PHE A 352 5.46 -16.98 18.41
CA PHE A 352 5.95 -15.99 17.42
C PHE A 352 6.32 -16.73 16.12
N VAL A 353 5.86 -16.23 14.97
CA VAL A 353 6.07 -16.89 13.68
C VAL A 353 7.18 -16.17 12.89
N LYS A 354 7.01 -14.88 12.63
CA LYS A 354 7.96 -14.10 11.82
C LYS A 354 7.75 -12.60 12.02
N MET A 355 8.80 -11.82 11.80
CA MET A 355 8.75 -10.38 11.68
C MET A 355 9.27 -9.94 10.31
N PHE A 356 8.64 -8.93 9.75
CA PHE A 356 9.13 -8.17 8.61
C PHE A 356 9.45 -6.74 9.07
N ASP A 357 10.69 -6.33 8.90
CA ASP A 357 11.10 -4.93 9.01
C ASP A 357 11.08 -4.30 7.62
N ILE A 358 10.32 -3.21 7.46
CA ILE A 358 10.04 -2.61 6.16
C ILE A 358 10.49 -1.14 6.19
N PRO A 359 11.79 -0.88 5.99
CA PRO A 359 12.34 0.47 6.11
C PRO A 359 11.92 1.43 4.99
N LYS A 360 11.47 0.90 3.86
CA LYS A 360 10.97 1.67 2.71
C LYS A 360 9.52 1.29 2.41
N ALA A 361 8.64 1.41 3.39
CA ALA A 361 7.25 0.99 3.25
C ALA A 361 6.42 1.99 2.42
N LEU A 362 6.52 3.28 2.72
CA LEU A 362 5.78 4.34 2.05
C LEU A 362 6.69 5.55 1.78
N PRO A 363 6.64 6.18 0.60
CA PRO A 363 7.43 7.39 0.34
C PRO A 363 6.92 8.54 1.22
N LYS A 364 7.84 9.31 1.79
CA LYS A 364 7.52 10.57 2.46
C LYS A 364 7.46 11.66 1.40
N LEU A 365 6.30 12.26 1.21
CA LEU A 365 6.03 13.24 0.16
C LEU A 365 5.57 14.55 0.79
N GLU A 366 6.08 15.67 0.27
CA GLU A 366 5.73 17.01 0.74
C GLU A 366 4.44 17.53 0.10
N SER A 367 4.18 17.18 -1.15
CA SER A 367 2.98 17.54 -1.90
C SER A 367 2.43 16.34 -2.66
N LEU A 368 1.13 16.15 -2.60
CA LEU A 368 0.48 14.98 -3.18
C LEU A 368 -0.27 15.35 -4.45
N LYS A 369 -0.09 14.50 -5.48
CA LYS A 369 -0.78 14.59 -6.76
C LYS A 369 -1.55 13.28 -7.02
N TYR A 370 -2.65 13.38 -7.76
CA TYR A 370 -3.39 12.18 -8.16
C TYR A 370 -2.57 11.31 -9.12
N ALA A 371 -1.99 11.91 -10.12
CA ALA A 371 -1.16 11.26 -11.13
C ALA A 371 0.10 12.11 -11.40
N PRO A 372 1.18 11.51 -11.90
CA PRO A 372 2.36 12.28 -12.29
C PRO A 372 2.09 13.05 -13.58
N THR A 373 2.92 14.06 -13.86
CA THR A 373 2.94 14.78 -15.14
C THR A 373 4.18 14.37 -15.94
N ARG A 374 4.19 14.66 -17.23
CA ARG A 374 5.37 14.41 -18.09
C ARG A 374 6.62 15.06 -17.54
N GLU A 375 6.52 16.31 -17.14
CA GLU A 375 7.66 17.09 -16.61
C GLU A 375 8.27 16.43 -15.36
N THR A 376 7.46 15.70 -14.58
CA THR A 376 7.94 15.02 -13.38
C THR A 376 8.58 13.68 -13.67
N ILE A 377 8.20 13.01 -14.76
CA ILE A 377 8.72 11.67 -15.10
C ILE A 377 9.85 11.69 -16.12
N GLU A 378 9.95 12.68 -16.99
CA GLU A 378 11.01 12.77 -17.99
C GLU A 378 12.32 13.25 -17.37
N VAL A 379 13.34 12.41 -17.40
CA VAL A 379 14.71 12.80 -16.98
C VAL A 379 15.44 13.43 -18.17
N ASN A 380 15.32 12.80 -19.34
CA ASN A 380 15.84 13.23 -20.64
C ASN A 380 15.08 12.52 -21.77
N GLU A 381 15.63 12.54 -22.97
CA GLU A 381 14.99 11.95 -24.16
C GLU A 381 14.78 10.42 -24.08
N SER A 382 15.65 9.70 -23.35
CA SER A 382 15.66 8.23 -23.29
C SER A 382 15.36 7.64 -21.89
N ILE A 383 15.35 8.47 -20.82
CA ILE A 383 15.14 8.01 -19.44
C ILE A 383 13.85 8.59 -18.88
N ILE A 384 12.95 7.68 -18.49
CA ILE A 384 11.63 7.99 -17.93
C ILE A 384 11.52 7.37 -16.53
N LEU A 385 10.94 8.09 -15.58
CA LEU A 385 10.68 7.58 -14.22
C LEU A 385 9.28 7.00 -14.10
N ALA A 386 9.13 5.99 -13.26
CA ALA A 386 7.84 5.48 -12.82
C ALA A 386 7.90 5.13 -11.33
N GLY A 387 6.77 5.22 -10.65
CA GLY A 387 6.65 4.87 -9.22
C GLY A 387 5.60 5.70 -8.51
N ASP A 388 5.09 5.16 -7.43
CA ASP A 388 4.12 5.81 -6.54
C ASP A 388 4.69 7.03 -5.81
N GLN A 389 6.01 7.08 -5.62
CA GLN A 389 6.75 8.20 -5.03
C GLN A 389 6.67 9.49 -5.88
N LEU A 390 6.24 9.40 -7.12
CA LEU A 390 6.04 10.57 -7.99
C LEU A 390 4.66 11.22 -7.81
N CYS A 391 3.78 10.61 -6.98
CA CYS A 391 2.37 11.03 -6.85
C CYS A 391 1.92 11.09 -5.39
N ASN A 392 1.49 9.94 -4.81
CA ASN A 392 0.86 9.89 -3.48
C ASN A 392 1.09 8.58 -2.71
N GLY A 393 1.99 7.72 -3.15
CA GLY A 393 2.35 6.51 -2.44
C GLY A 393 1.34 5.36 -2.50
N SER A 394 0.25 5.46 -3.26
CA SER A 394 -0.76 4.40 -3.36
C SER A 394 -0.49 3.40 -4.47
N LEU A 395 -1.10 2.20 -4.36
CA LEU A 395 -1.13 1.21 -5.44
C LEU A 395 -1.72 1.80 -6.74
N ASN A 396 -2.75 2.64 -6.61
CA ASN A 396 -3.36 3.35 -7.74
C ASN A 396 -2.34 4.27 -8.43
N ALA A 397 -1.58 5.04 -7.66
CA ALA A 397 -0.54 5.92 -8.18
C ALA A 397 0.60 5.14 -8.86
N ALA A 398 1.00 4.00 -8.31
CA ALA A 398 1.99 3.12 -8.93
C ALA A 398 1.54 2.66 -10.33
N MET A 399 0.27 2.26 -10.48
CA MET A 399 -0.29 1.85 -11.77
C MET A 399 -0.38 3.01 -12.77
N LEU A 400 -0.91 4.17 -12.34
CA LEU A 400 -1.01 5.36 -13.19
C LEU A 400 0.36 5.83 -13.67
N SER A 401 1.35 5.80 -12.79
CA SER A 401 2.72 6.18 -13.11
C SER A 401 3.35 5.25 -14.15
N GLY A 402 3.16 3.94 -14.03
CA GLY A 402 3.61 2.96 -15.02
C GLY A 402 2.96 3.16 -16.38
N GLU A 403 1.66 3.45 -16.40
CA GLU A 403 0.89 3.75 -17.62
C GLU A 403 1.42 4.99 -18.33
N LEU A 404 1.61 6.09 -17.59
CA LEU A 404 2.13 7.33 -18.16
C LEU A 404 3.56 7.16 -18.69
N ALA A 405 4.42 6.44 -17.95
CA ALA A 405 5.78 6.17 -18.39
C ALA A 405 5.84 5.41 -19.72
N ALA A 406 5.03 4.35 -19.86
CA ALA A 406 4.93 3.61 -21.12
C ALA A 406 4.39 4.48 -22.26
N LYS A 407 3.34 5.27 -22.01
CA LYS A 407 2.78 6.19 -23.01
C LYS A 407 3.84 7.19 -23.49
N THR A 408 4.62 7.75 -22.58
CA THR A 408 5.71 8.70 -22.91
C THR A 408 6.78 8.01 -23.78
N VAL A 409 7.17 6.76 -23.47
CA VAL A 409 8.10 5.99 -24.31
C VAL A 409 7.51 5.77 -25.69
N LEU A 410 6.25 5.36 -25.80
CA LEU A 410 5.58 5.11 -27.09
C LEU A 410 5.54 6.35 -28.00
N GLU A 411 5.32 7.52 -27.44
CA GLU A 411 5.29 8.77 -28.17
C GLU A 411 6.69 9.21 -28.66
N LYS A 412 7.74 8.87 -27.89
CA LYS A 412 9.14 9.15 -28.29
C LYS A 412 9.68 8.17 -29.36
N LEU A 413 9.07 6.99 -29.50
CA LEU A 413 9.44 5.98 -30.49
C LEU A 413 8.68 6.08 -31.80
N GLN A 414 7.67 6.95 -31.89
CA GLN A 414 6.95 7.29 -33.12
C GLN A 414 7.67 8.33 -33.94
#